data_e68f0d04a8b829c78c663cdb2a216621
#
_entry.id   e68f0d04a8b829c78c663cdb2a216621
#
_cell.length_a   1.000
_cell.length_b   1.000
_cell.length_c   1.000
_cell.angle_alpha   90.00
_cell.angle_beta   90.00
_cell.angle_gamma   90.00
#
_symmetry.space_group_name_H-M   'P 1'
#
loop_
_entity.id
_entity.type
_entity.pdbx_description
1 polymer ?
#
loop_
_entity_poly.entity_id
_entity_poly.type
_entity_poly.pdbx_seq_one_letter_code
_entity_poly.pdbx_strand_id
1 'polypeptide(L)'
;MKKTIMKSAIGGLAAAGLMFSAAVSYADDTLRIVSWGGAYQKGQSLGIFQPAAKAMGITVKEDTYGGISDVKLMVKSGADKFDIFSSGAGSCASGAAEGVLEKLDYSVIDVSNHLPGMYSDYCAGADIFSVVAAYNTETYGEGNGPKTWADFYDVEKFPGTRAMRNKVDGQLETALLADGVPKEQVY
;
A
#
# COMPACT_ATOMS: atom_id res chain seq x y z
N MET A 1 86.14 17.71 -41.67
CA MET A 1 84.81 18.19 -41.97
C MET A 1 83.84 17.01 -41.97
N LYS A 2 83.10 16.81 -40.92
CA LYS A 2 82.20 15.63 -40.74
C LYS A 2 80.73 16.09 -40.92
N LYS A 3 80.05 15.48 -41.88
CA LYS A 3 78.61 15.67 -42.12
C LYS A 3 77.84 14.84 -41.12
N THR A 4 76.96 15.50 -40.33
CA THR A 4 76.03 14.85 -39.42
C THR A 4 74.71 14.63 -40.14
N ILE A 5 74.31 13.37 -40.22
CA ILE A 5 72.99 12.95 -40.78
C ILE A 5 72.01 12.91 -39.69
N MET A 6 70.96 13.71 -39.84
CA MET A 6 69.79 13.76 -38.90
C MET A 6 68.78 12.71 -39.34
N LYS A 7 68.56 11.70 -38.49
CA LYS A 7 67.50 10.71 -38.68
C LYS A 7 66.21 11.21 -38.05
N SER A 8 65.21 11.44 -38.88
CA SER A 8 63.85 11.73 -38.43
C SER A 8 63.21 10.44 -37.92
N ALA A 9 62.84 10.43 -36.67
CA ALA A 9 62.02 9.39 -36.10
C ALA A 9 60.50 9.80 -36.22
N ILE A 10 59.76 9.04 -37.00
CA ILE A 10 58.31 9.15 -37.10
C ILE A 10 57.75 8.39 -35.93
N GLY A 11 57.23 9.14 -34.92
CA GLY A 11 56.46 8.58 -33.78
C GLY A 11 55.01 8.36 -34.18
N GLY A 12 54.59 7.11 -34.28
CA GLY A 12 53.21 6.77 -34.49
C GLY A 12 52.39 7.00 -33.20
N LEU A 13 51.41 7.87 -33.30
CA LEU A 13 50.39 8.05 -32.24
C LEU A 13 49.41 6.87 -32.31
N ALA A 14 49.53 5.92 -31.37
CA ALA A 14 48.48 4.92 -31.13
C ALA A 14 47.33 5.58 -30.34
N ALA A 15 46.26 5.91 -31.02
CA ALA A 15 45.02 6.34 -30.38
C ALA A 15 44.33 5.11 -29.74
N ALA A 16 44.57 4.90 -28.44
CA ALA A 16 43.82 3.94 -27.64
C ALA A 16 42.41 4.49 -27.43
N GLY A 17 41.47 4.02 -28.23
CA GLY A 17 40.04 4.28 -28.03
C GLY A 17 39.56 3.62 -26.73
N LEU A 18 39.41 4.41 -25.68
CA LEU A 18 38.70 4.01 -24.48
C LEU A 18 37.20 3.87 -24.86
N MET A 19 36.80 2.65 -25.16
CA MET A 19 35.36 2.30 -25.19
C MET A 19 34.84 2.41 -23.73
N PHE A 20 34.27 3.55 -23.40
CA PHE A 20 33.40 3.66 -22.22
C PHE A 20 32.17 2.80 -22.52
N SER A 21 32.17 1.55 -22.09
CA SER A 21 30.98 0.79 -21.90
C SER A 21 30.20 1.51 -20.79
N ALA A 22 29.19 2.31 -21.18
CA ALA A 22 28.20 2.77 -20.25
C ALA A 22 27.53 1.49 -19.71
N ALA A 23 27.96 1.06 -18.53
CA ALA A 23 27.20 0.10 -17.76
C ALA A 23 25.85 0.77 -17.54
N VAL A 24 24.81 0.29 -18.24
CA VAL A 24 23.43 0.59 -17.90
C VAL A 24 23.27 0.03 -16.52
N SER A 25 23.36 0.90 -15.50
CA SER A 25 22.98 0.57 -14.14
C SER A 25 21.46 0.34 -14.24
N TYR A 26 21.07 -0.91 -14.34
CA TYR A 26 19.71 -1.27 -13.99
C TYR A 26 19.62 -0.91 -12.52
N ALA A 27 18.95 0.21 -12.20
CA ALA A 27 18.44 0.41 -10.86
C ALA A 27 17.74 -0.89 -10.50
N ASP A 28 18.03 -1.42 -9.32
CA ASP A 28 17.40 -2.64 -8.83
C ASP A 28 15.88 -2.34 -8.84
N ASP A 29 15.16 -2.85 -9.84
CA ASP A 29 13.73 -2.60 -10.05
C ASP A 29 12.93 -3.33 -8.94
N THR A 30 13.23 -2.94 -7.72
CA THR A 30 12.59 -3.46 -6.52
C THR A 30 11.52 -2.50 -6.03
N LEU A 31 10.28 -2.96 -5.99
CA LEU A 31 9.16 -2.27 -5.37
C LEU A 31 8.93 -2.82 -3.95
N ARG A 32 8.95 -1.95 -2.95
CA ARG A 32 8.74 -2.29 -1.55
C ARG A 32 7.30 -1.99 -1.17
N ILE A 33 6.53 -3.01 -0.82
CA ILE A 33 5.12 -2.90 -0.49
C ILE A 33 4.90 -3.31 0.96
N VAL A 34 4.17 -2.52 1.72
CA VAL A 34 3.74 -2.88 3.08
C VAL A 34 2.23 -3.00 3.18
N SER A 35 1.77 -3.97 3.97
CA SER A 35 0.36 -4.21 4.20
C SER A 35 0.10 -4.71 5.63
N TRP A 36 -1.10 -5.22 5.88
CA TRP A 36 -1.58 -5.56 7.21
C TRP A 36 -1.12 -6.93 7.74
N GLY A 37 -0.38 -7.69 6.95
CA GLY A 37 0.06 -9.04 7.32
C GLY A 37 -1.03 -10.11 7.23
N GLY A 38 -0.73 -11.29 7.77
CA GLY A 38 -1.65 -12.41 7.87
C GLY A 38 -2.22 -12.92 6.54
N ALA A 39 -3.41 -13.49 6.61
CA ALA A 39 -4.10 -14.04 5.43
C ALA A 39 -4.46 -12.98 4.39
N TYR A 40 -4.75 -11.76 4.83
CA TYR A 40 -5.09 -10.65 3.94
C TYR A 40 -3.91 -10.30 3.01
N GLN A 41 -2.75 -10.02 3.58
CA GLN A 41 -1.56 -9.71 2.78
C GLN A 41 -1.12 -10.89 1.92
N LYS A 42 -1.24 -12.11 2.43
CA LYS A 42 -0.97 -13.31 1.63
C LYS A 42 -1.88 -13.39 0.40
N GLY A 43 -3.17 -13.05 0.55
CA GLY A 43 -4.11 -12.95 -0.55
C GLY A 43 -3.70 -11.89 -1.57
N GLN A 44 -3.33 -10.69 -1.12
CA GLN A 44 -2.81 -9.62 -1.98
C GLN A 44 -1.53 -10.05 -2.70
N SER A 45 -0.60 -10.68 -2.00
CA SER A 45 0.65 -11.19 -2.57
C SER A 45 0.38 -12.15 -3.72
N LEU A 46 -0.43 -13.17 -3.48
CA LEU A 46 -0.73 -14.21 -4.48
C LEU A 46 -1.61 -13.71 -5.64
N GLY A 47 -2.57 -12.83 -5.36
CA GLY A 47 -3.55 -12.38 -6.35
C GLY A 47 -3.14 -11.11 -7.11
N ILE A 48 -2.28 -10.27 -6.53
CA ILE A 48 -1.95 -8.95 -7.09
C ILE A 48 -0.43 -8.78 -7.23
N PHE A 49 0.32 -8.78 -6.11
CA PHE A 49 1.70 -8.30 -6.11
C PHE A 49 2.63 -9.20 -6.94
N GLN A 50 2.61 -10.51 -6.72
CA GLN A 50 3.49 -11.42 -7.44
C GLN A 50 3.13 -11.56 -8.94
N PRO A 51 1.83 -11.66 -9.33
CA PRO A 51 1.47 -11.62 -10.74
C PRO A 51 1.88 -10.32 -11.43
N ALA A 52 1.68 -9.16 -10.79
CA ALA A 52 2.09 -7.86 -11.34
C ALA A 52 3.61 -7.77 -11.47
N ALA A 53 4.36 -8.15 -10.42
CA ALA A 53 5.83 -8.17 -10.44
C ALA A 53 6.35 -9.01 -11.61
N LYS A 54 5.79 -10.19 -11.82
CA LYS A 54 6.15 -11.08 -12.94
C LYS A 54 5.85 -10.43 -14.30
N ALA A 55 4.69 -9.80 -14.44
CA ALA A 55 4.29 -9.14 -15.68
C ALA A 55 5.17 -7.94 -16.03
N MET A 56 5.61 -7.20 -15.01
CA MET A 56 6.46 -6.00 -15.13
C MET A 56 7.96 -6.31 -15.16
N GLY A 57 8.37 -7.53 -14.83
CA GLY A 57 9.78 -7.92 -14.76
C GLY A 57 10.54 -7.28 -13.58
N ILE A 58 9.83 -6.93 -12.51
CA ILE A 58 10.40 -6.31 -11.30
C ILE A 58 10.41 -7.28 -10.11
N THR A 59 11.15 -6.92 -9.07
CA THR A 59 11.13 -7.62 -7.77
C THR A 59 10.18 -6.89 -6.83
N VAL A 60 9.26 -7.61 -6.16
CA VAL A 60 8.48 -7.07 -5.06
C VAL A 60 9.01 -7.60 -3.73
N LYS A 61 9.35 -6.69 -2.83
CA LYS A 61 9.66 -6.98 -1.42
C LYS A 61 8.47 -6.57 -0.56
N GLU A 62 8.01 -7.48 0.27
CA GLU A 62 6.83 -7.30 1.10
C GLU A 62 7.20 -7.24 2.57
N ASP A 63 6.54 -6.36 3.33
CA ASP A 63 6.65 -6.28 4.78
C ASP A 63 5.32 -5.81 5.37
N THR A 64 5.22 -5.78 6.69
CA THR A 64 4.07 -5.26 7.44
C THR A 64 4.36 -3.89 8.04
N TYR A 65 3.32 -3.15 8.38
CA TYR A 65 3.44 -1.84 9.01
C TYR A 65 2.29 -1.58 10.01
N GLY A 66 2.44 -0.59 10.88
CA GLY A 66 1.46 -0.24 11.92
C GLY A 66 0.36 0.72 11.47
N GLY A 67 0.35 1.14 10.20
CA GLY A 67 -0.63 2.06 9.64
C GLY A 67 -0.05 3.42 9.25
N ILE A 68 -0.94 4.40 9.01
CA ILE A 68 -0.56 5.74 8.51
C ILE A 68 0.47 6.46 9.39
N SER A 69 0.55 6.16 10.68
CA SER A 69 1.55 6.73 11.59
C SER A 69 2.97 6.38 11.19
N ASP A 70 3.19 5.16 10.69
CA ASP A 70 4.52 4.72 10.22
C ASP A 70 4.91 5.46 8.94
N VAL A 71 3.94 5.72 8.04
CA VAL A 71 4.15 6.53 6.83
C VAL A 71 4.57 7.94 7.21
N LYS A 72 3.84 8.58 8.14
CA LYS A 72 4.16 9.92 8.64
C LYS A 72 5.55 10.00 9.26
N LEU A 73 5.92 8.99 10.05
CA LEU A 73 7.24 8.92 10.67
C LEU A 73 8.34 8.74 9.62
N MET A 74 8.11 7.88 8.63
CA MET A 74 9.03 7.64 7.52
C MET A 74 9.29 8.94 6.74
N VAL A 75 8.24 9.61 6.28
CA VAL A 75 8.35 10.87 5.53
C VAL A 75 9.04 11.95 6.38
N LYS A 76 8.63 12.12 7.64
CA LYS A 76 9.21 13.13 8.56
C LYS A 76 10.69 12.90 8.85
N SER A 77 11.13 11.65 8.91
CA SER A 77 12.53 11.29 9.16
C SER A 77 13.39 11.26 7.90
N GLY A 78 12.80 11.40 6.71
CA GLY A 78 13.49 11.22 5.42
C GLY A 78 13.96 9.77 5.19
N ALA A 79 13.37 8.81 5.89
CA ALA A 79 13.70 7.39 5.73
C ALA A 79 12.96 6.82 4.51
N ASP A 80 13.70 6.10 3.67
CA ASP A 80 13.18 5.44 2.48
C ASP A 80 13.00 3.94 2.76
N LYS A 81 11.88 3.54 3.38
CA LYS A 81 11.64 2.15 3.82
C LYS A 81 10.74 1.36 2.89
N PHE A 82 9.73 1.99 2.29
CA PHE A 82 8.79 1.37 1.37
C PHE A 82 8.22 2.40 0.38
N ASP A 83 7.69 1.90 -0.73
CA ASP A 83 7.21 2.73 -1.84
C ASP A 83 5.69 2.78 -1.86
N ILE A 84 5.03 1.66 -1.54
CA ILE A 84 3.57 1.53 -1.54
C ILE A 84 3.10 0.93 -0.22
N PHE A 85 1.95 1.39 0.25
CA PHE A 85 1.28 0.78 1.41
C PHE A 85 -0.22 0.58 1.16
N SER A 86 -0.76 -0.50 1.70
CA SER A 86 -2.18 -0.80 1.69
C SER A 86 -2.86 -0.18 2.91
N SER A 87 -3.91 0.61 2.72
CA SER A 87 -4.60 1.29 3.83
C SER A 87 -6.08 1.53 3.52
N GLY A 88 -6.82 1.99 4.51
CA GLY A 88 -8.22 2.38 4.33
C GLY A 88 -8.37 3.81 3.77
N ALA A 89 -9.54 4.11 3.23
CA ALA A 89 -9.85 5.41 2.63
C ALA A 89 -9.63 6.60 3.60
N GLY A 90 -9.95 6.44 4.88
CA GLY A 90 -9.70 7.48 5.90
C GLY A 90 -8.22 7.80 6.07
N SER A 91 -7.35 6.79 6.03
CA SER A 91 -5.90 6.99 6.07
C SER A 91 -5.38 7.68 4.80
N CYS A 92 -5.98 7.40 3.64
CA CYS A 92 -5.68 8.11 2.41
C CYS A 92 -6.01 9.60 2.54
N ALA A 93 -7.23 9.92 2.96
CA ALA A 93 -7.68 11.30 3.13
C ALA A 93 -6.79 12.08 4.10
N SER A 94 -6.48 11.50 5.27
CA SER A 94 -5.61 12.15 6.27
C SER A 94 -4.17 12.32 5.78
N GLY A 95 -3.62 11.31 5.12
CA GLY A 95 -2.27 11.37 4.56
C GLY A 95 -2.12 12.41 3.45
N ALA A 96 -3.13 12.53 2.59
CA ALA A 96 -3.20 13.56 1.56
C ALA A 96 -3.28 14.97 2.16
N ALA A 97 -4.16 15.17 3.16
CA ALA A 97 -4.33 16.45 3.84
C ALA A 97 -3.05 16.89 4.59
N GLU A 98 -2.27 15.95 5.10
CA GLU A 98 -1.01 16.21 5.79
C GLU A 98 0.21 16.26 4.86
N GLY A 99 0.03 16.08 3.56
CA GLY A 99 1.10 16.18 2.56
C GLY A 99 2.15 15.07 2.66
N VAL A 100 1.79 13.89 3.15
CA VAL A 100 2.70 12.74 3.28
C VAL A 100 2.54 11.71 2.16
N LEU A 101 1.67 11.98 1.20
CA LEU A 101 1.44 11.15 0.02
C LEU A 101 1.80 11.90 -1.24
N GLU A 102 2.40 11.18 -2.19
CA GLU A 102 2.58 11.65 -3.56
C GLU A 102 1.29 11.53 -4.37
N LYS A 103 1.08 12.45 -5.30
CA LYS A 103 -0.04 12.34 -6.26
C LYS A 103 0.20 11.18 -7.22
N LEU A 104 -0.87 10.46 -7.50
CA LEU A 104 -0.85 9.39 -8.50
C LEU A 104 -0.89 9.99 -9.92
N ASP A 105 -0.10 9.42 -10.81
CA ASP A 105 -0.09 9.79 -12.22
C ASP A 105 -1.07 8.92 -13.02
N TYR A 106 -2.26 9.43 -13.25
CA TYR A 106 -3.29 8.75 -14.02
C TYR A 106 -3.08 8.77 -15.54
N SER A 107 -1.99 9.36 -16.02
CA SER A 107 -1.54 9.13 -17.40
C SER A 107 -0.88 7.74 -17.56
N VAL A 108 -0.44 7.14 -16.44
CA VAL A 108 0.20 5.82 -16.39
C VAL A 108 -0.71 4.79 -15.73
N ILE A 109 -1.45 5.20 -14.69
CA ILE A 109 -2.33 4.30 -13.91
C ILE A 109 -3.72 4.28 -14.55
N ASP A 110 -4.11 3.15 -15.13
CA ASP A 110 -5.46 2.97 -15.69
C ASP A 110 -6.48 2.65 -14.60
N VAL A 111 -7.41 3.57 -14.40
CA VAL A 111 -8.53 3.42 -13.45
C VAL A 111 -9.88 3.27 -14.15
N SER A 112 -9.91 3.04 -15.46
CA SER A 112 -11.14 2.95 -16.26
C SER A 112 -12.11 1.88 -15.78
N ASN A 113 -11.59 0.83 -15.14
CA ASN A 113 -12.37 -0.27 -14.58
C ASN A 113 -12.65 -0.13 -13.06
N HIS A 114 -12.24 0.97 -12.43
CA HIS A 114 -12.55 1.19 -11.02
C HIS A 114 -14.00 1.64 -10.85
N LEU A 115 -14.63 1.22 -9.76
CA LEU A 115 -15.94 1.72 -9.38
C LEU A 115 -15.85 3.21 -9.03
N PRO A 116 -16.94 3.99 -9.25
CA PRO A 116 -16.99 5.39 -8.84
C PRO A 116 -16.63 5.56 -7.35
N GLY A 117 -15.76 6.52 -7.06
CA GLY A 117 -15.30 6.80 -5.69
C GLY A 117 -14.17 5.89 -5.19
N MET A 118 -13.70 4.92 -5.99
CA MET A 118 -12.61 4.02 -5.61
C MET A 118 -11.21 4.59 -5.87
N TYR A 119 -11.09 5.82 -6.33
CA TYR A 119 -9.79 6.48 -6.51
C TYR A 119 -9.88 7.98 -6.24
N SER A 120 -8.75 8.57 -5.92
CA SER A 120 -8.55 10.00 -5.65
C SER A 120 -7.21 10.43 -6.24
N ASP A 121 -6.85 11.71 -6.12
CA ASP A 121 -5.52 12.19 -6.56
C ASP A 121 -4.35 11.42 -5.93
N TYR A 122 -4.54 10.76 -4.79
CA TYR A 122 -3.46 10.18 -3.99
C TYR A 122 -3.57 8.67 -3.77
N CYS A 123 -4.73 8.07 -4.03
CA CYS A 123 -4.95 6.66 -3.73
C CYS A 123 -5.86 6.00 -4.76
N ALA A 124 -5.56 4.74 -5.06
CA ALA A 124 -6.42 3.86 -5.85
C ALA A 124 -6.90 2.71 -4.97
N GLY A 125 -8.20 2.44 -4.98
CA GLY A 125 -8.81 1.37 -4.20
C GLY A 125 -8.52 0.00 -4.80
N ALA A 126 -8.14 -0.95 -3.95
CA ALA A 126 -7.86 -2.32 -4.35
C ALA A 126 -9.01 -3.28 -3.99
N ASP A 127 -9.78 -2.97 -2.96
CA ASP A 127 -10.90 -3.79 -2.48
C ASP A 127 -11.97 -2.96 -1.78
N ILE A 128 -13.11 -3.57 -1.58
CA ILE A 128 -14.19 -3.08 -0.72
C ILE A 128 -14.45 -4.16 0.33
N PHE A 129 -14.52 -3.77 1.58
CA PHE A 129 -14.83 -4.67 2.67
C PHE A 129 -16.02 -4.19 3.50
N SER A 130 -16.65 -5.10 4.21
CA SER A 130 -17.72 -4.80 5.16
C SER A 130 -17.29 -5.10 6.58
N VAL A 131 -17.71 -4.25 7.51
CA VAL A 131 -17.65 -4.54 8.94
C VAL A 131 -18.93 -5.25 9.32
N VAL A 132 -18.83 -6.45 9.87
CA VAL A 132 -19.99 -7.29 10.22
C VAL A 132 -19.91 -7.73 11.67
N ALA A 133 -21.07 -7.91 12.30
CA ALA A 133 -21.17 -8.60 13.58
C ALA A 133 -21.08 -10.11 13.35
N ALA A 134 -20.28 -10.78 14.14
CA ALA A 134 -20.20 -12.24 14.18
C ALA A 134 -20.42 -12.74 15.61
N TYR A 135 -20.98 -13.92 15.77
CA TYR A 135 -21.20 -14.54 17.07
C TYR A 135 -20.83 -16.01 17.06
N ASN A 136 -20.55 -16.57 18.24
CA ASN A 136 -20.29 -17.99 18.39
C ASN A 136 -21.59 -18.76 18.37
N THR A 137 -21.78 -19.63 17.38
CA THR A 137 -22.97 -20.47 17.23
C THR A 137 -23.11 -21.55 18.31
N GLU A 138 -22.02 -21.96 18.96
CA GLU A 138 -22.07 -22.86 20.10
C GLU A 138 -22.72 -22.20 21.33
N THR A 139 -22.57 -20.87 21.46
CA THR A 139 -23.14 -20.10 22.58
C THR A 139 -24.60 -19.78 22.36
N TYR A 140 -24.97 -19.32 21.16
CA TYR A 140 -26.31 -18.81 20.90
C TYR A 140 -27.19 -19.75 20.07
N GLY A 141 -26.59 -20.76 19.43
CA GLY A 141 -27.24 -21.55 18.40
C GLY A 141 -27.26 -20.84 17.04
N GLU A 142 -27.38 -21.59 15.97
CA GLU A 142 -27.46 -21.06 14.63
C GLU A 142 -28.70 -20.16 14.46
N GLY A 143 -28.51 -18.95 13.95
CA GLY A 143 -29.57 -17.99 13.69
C GLY A 143 -30.13 -17.27 14.93
N ASN A 144 -29.67 -17.58 16.15
CA ASN A 144 -30.20 -17.02 17.41
C ASN A 144 -29.30 -15.94 18.04
N GLY A 145 -28.16 -15.63 17.46
CA GLY A 145 -27.27 -14.56 17.94
C GLY A 145 -27.73 -13.17 17.52
N PRO A 146 -26.96 -12.13 17.90
CA PRO A 146 -27.20 -10.74 17.52
C PRO A 146 -27.36 -10.60 16.00
N LYS A 147 -28.39 -9.87 15.54
CA LYS A 147 -28.69 -9.63 14.11
C LYS A 147 -28.51 -8.18 13.70
N THR A 148 -28.48 -7.28 14.66
CA THR A 148 -28.33 -5.84 14.44
C THR A 148 -27.20 -5.30 15.30
N TRP A 149 -26.74 -4.09 15.03
CA TRP A 149 -25.77 -3.42 15.89
C TRP A 149 -26.36 -3.12 17.27
N ALA A 150 -27.66 -2.79 17.37
CA ALA A 150 -28.35 -2.66 18.65
C ALA A 150 -28.28 -3.98 19.44
N ASP A 151 -28.57 -5.13 18.82
CA ASP A 151 -28.45 -6.43 19.48
C ASP A 151 -26.99 -6.70 19.92
N PHE A 152 -26.00 -6.28 19.11
CA PHE A 152 -24.58 -6.47 19.44
C PHE A 152 -24.20 -5.74 20.73
N TYR A 153 -24.73 -4.55 20.97
CA TYR A 153 -24.47 -3.76 22.18
C TYR A 153 -25.39 -4.12 23.37
N ASP A 154 -26.48 -4.85 23.14
CA ASP A 154 -27.39 -5.30 24.18
C ASP A 154 -26.82 -6.52 24.94
N VAL A 155 -26.09 -6.23 26.03
CA VAL A 155 -25.46 -7.27 26.86
C VAL A 155 -26.42 -8.00 27.79
N GLU A 156 -27.63 -7.48 27.99
CA GLU A 156 -28.69 -8.13 28.79
C GLU A 156 -29.36 -9.21 27.94
N LYS A 157 -29.74 -8.87 26.71
CA LYS A 157 -30.39 -9.81 25.77
C LYS A 157 -29.40 -10.85 25.22
N PHE A 158 -28.19 -10.45 24.95
CA PHE A 158 -27.11 -11.30 24.41
C PHE A 158 -25.90 -11.25 25.34
N PRO A 159 -25.89 -11.98 26.46
CA PRO A 159 -24.80 -11.94 27.43
C PRO A 159 -23.51 -12.51 26.86
N GLY A 160 -22.36 -11.98 27.28
CA GLY A 160 -21.03 -12.45 26.89
C GLY A 160 -20.07 -11.34 26.51
N THR A 161 -18.82 -11.72 26.29
CA THR A 161 -17.76 -10.78 25.94
C THR A 161 -17.93 -10.25 24.53
N ARG A 162 -17.66 -8.95 24.34
CA ARG A 162 -17.58 -8.29 23.02
C ARG A 162 -16.13 -8.07 22.65
N ALA A 163 -15.77 -8.45 21.43
CA ALA A 163 -14.48 -8.12 20.83
C ALA A 163 -14.71 -7.10 19.71
N MET A 164 -13.98 -6.00 19.74
CA MET A 164 -14.06 -4.92 18.78
C MET A 164 -12.67 -4.46 18.40
N ARG A 165 -12.53 -3.87 17.21
CA ARG A 165 -11.25 -3.25 16.82
C ARG A 165 -10.98 -2.04 17.72
N ASN A 166 -9.73 -1.91 18.17
CA ASN A 166 -9.29 -0.72 18.91
C ASN A 166 -8.92 0.40 17.91
N LYS A 167 -9.88 0.85 17.11
CA LYS A 167 -9.75 1.93 16.13
C LYS A 167 -11.08 2.66 16.01
N VAL A 168 -11.06 3.90 15.56
CA VAL A 168 -12.28 4.71 15.38
C VAL A 168 -13.06 4.21 14.16
N ASP A 169 -12.35 3.94 13.07
CA ASP A 169 -12.95 3.53 11.79
C ASP A 169 -13.81 2.26 11.94
N GLY A 170 -15.04 2.33 11.56
CA GLY A 170 -16.05 1.29 11.66
C GLY A 170 -16.70 1.19 13.05
N GLN A 171 -16.13 1.78 14.09
CA GLN A 171 -16.67 1.70 15.45
C GLN A 171 -17.69 2.82 15.73
N LEU A 172 -17.42 4.04 15.28
CA LEU A 172 -18.39 5.14 15.38
C LEU A 172 -19.65 4.82 14.58
N GLU A 173 -19.49 4.31 13.39
CA GLU A 173 -20.57 3.93 12.48
C GLU A 173 -21.45 2.85 13.11
N THR A 174 -20.85 1.81 13.70
CA THR A 174 -21.61 0.74 14.37
C THR A 174 -22.35 1.25 15.61
N ALA A 175 -21.77 2.18 16.37
CA ALA A 175 -22.42 2.80 17.52
C ALA A 175 -23.59 3.69 17.10
N LEU A 176 -23.43 4.53 16.07
CA LEU A 176 -24.50 5.37 15.52
C LEU A 176 -25.66 4.50 14.99
N LEU A 177 -25.36 3.43 14.27
CA LEU A 177 -26.36 2.48 13.79
C LEU A 177 -27.08 1.76 14.93
N ALA A 178 -26.38 1.44 16.03
CA ALA A 178 -26.98 0.83 17.22
C ALA A 178 -27.91 1.80 17.96
N ASP A 179 -27.58 3.09 17.96
CA ASP A 179 -28.39 4.19 18.53
C ASP A 179 -29.60 4.58 17.63
N GLY A 180 -29.74 3.93 16.47
CA GLY A 180 -30.85 4.13 15.56
C GLY A 180 -30.66 5.23 14.53
N VAL A 181 -29.45 5.77 14.36
CA VAL A 181 -29.15 6.70 13.27
C VAL A 181 -29.32 5.99 11.93
N PRO A 182 -30.13 6.53 11.00
CA PRO A 182 -30.27 5.96 9.66
C PRO A 182 -28.92 5.89 8.94
N LYS A 183 -28.67 4.81 8.20
CA LYS A 183 -27.39 4.58 7.50
C LYS A 183 -27.01 5.73 6.55
N GLU A 184 -28.00 6.43 5.98
CA GLU A 184 -27.85 7.57 5.09
C GLU A 184 -27.39 8.85 5.83
N GLN A 185 -27.38 8.84 7.16
CA GLN A 185 -27.01 9.96 8.03
C GLN A 185 -25.75 9.67 8.87
N VAL A 186 -25.10 8.55 8.63
CA VAL A 186 -23.88 8.17 9.36
C VAL A 186 -22.68 9.00 8.87
N TYR A 187 -22.74 9.51 7.63
CA TYR A 187 -21.73 10.39 7.01
C TYR A 187 -22.37 11.66 6.45
#